data_3e6478b1713a8b463ecfe9d9640b919d
#
_entry.id   3e6478b1713a8b463ecfe9d9640b919d
#
_cell.length_a   1.000
_cell.length_b   1.000
_cell.length_c   1.000
_cell.angle_alpha   90.00
_cell.angle_beta   90.00
_cell.angle_gamma   90.00
#
_symmetry.space_group_name_H-M   'P 1'
#
loop_
_entity.id
_entity.type
_entity.pdbx_description
1 polymer ?
#
loop_
_entity_poly.entity_id
_entity_poly.type
_entity_poly.pdbx_seq_one_letter_code
_entity_poly.pdbx_strand_id
1 'polypeptide(L)'
;MENMSRRKFLKLGALSAGLVTLAGCATIQKTPVGGGEFQKPADRKKVGKWGMFIDMEKVDDIDEIAKICHKEHNVPNVPNKNHEVKWIWAEPFSALFRDISHENLKEKYANTPFIALCNHCRKPVCVKVCPTQATFQTEDGITLQDMHRCIGCRNCMAACPYGSRSFNFVEPRDYIEEINPAYPTRMKGVVEKCDFCYDRLSKGKMPLCAEHSEGIIVGDLDNANSEIATLIRENMTIVRGAGYGTEPCCYYKVSLNEGEA
;
A
#
# COMPACT_ATOMS: atom_id res chain seq x y z
N MET A 1 34.89 22.17 -48.40
CA MET A 1 34.46 21.22 -47.37
C MET A 1 34.50 19.85 -48.03
N GLU A 2 35.52 19.03 -47.76
CA GLU A 2 35.69 17.71 -48.35
C GLU A 2 34.63 16.74 -47.77
N ASN A 3 33.92 16.06 -48.67
CA ASN A 3 32.96 15.07 -48.30
C ASN A 3 33.63 13.83 -47.66
N MET A 4 33.53 13.71 -46.36
CA MET A 4 34.05 12.57 -45.62
C MET A 4 33.20 11.33 -45.90
N SER A 5 33.80 10.30 -46.52
CA SER A 5 33.10 9.09 -46.84
C SER A 5 32.67 8.30 -45.59
N ARG A 6 31.50 7.60 -45.67
CA ARG A 6 30.96 6.78 -44.58
C ARG A 6 31.98 5.77 -44.00
N ARG A 7 32.86 5.23 -44.84
CA ARG A 7 33.97 4.34 -44.42
C ARG A 7 35.03 5.05 -43.57
N LYS A 8 35.36 6.31 -43.89
CA LYS A 8 36.31 7.10 -43.07
C LYS A 8 35.73 7.47 -41.72
N PHE A 9 34.42 7.79 -41.66
CA PHE A 9 33.69 8.06 -40.41
C PHE A 9 33.64 6.84 -39.48
N LEU A 10 33.34 5.66 -40.01
CA LEU A 10 33.27 4.42 -39.22
C LEU A 10 34.68 3.99 -38.70
N LYS A 11 35.74 4.21 -39.48
CA LYS A 11 37.11 3.93 -39.00
C LYS A 11 37.56 4.88 -37.88
N LEU A 12 37.19 6.16 -37.95
CA LEU A 12 37.46 7.12 -36.86
C LEU A 12 36.63 6.78 -35.60
N GLY A 13 35.37 6.37 -35.75
CA GLY A 13 34.54 5.95 -34.63
C GLY A 13 35.05 4.69 -33.94
N ALA A 14 35.58 3.71 -34.67
CA ALA A 14 36.18 2.50 -34.11
C ALA A 14 37.49 2.77 -33.34
N LEU A 15 38.28 3.71 -33.77
CA LEU A 15 39.51 4.12 -33.06
C LEU A 15 39.22 4.87 -31.75
N SER A 16 38.17 5.68 -31.70
CA SER A 16 37.76 6.37 -30.48
C SER A 16 37.13 5.42 -29.46
N ALA A 17 36.37 4.43 -29.89
CA ALA A 17 35.80 3.40 -29.00
C ALA A 17 36.86 2.49 -28.36
N GLY A 18 37.96 2.18 -29.09
CA GLY A 18 39.08 1.39 -28.57
C GLY A 18 39.91 2.09 -27.50
N LEU A 19 40.01 3.42 -27.55
CA LEU A 19 40.75 4.21 -26.55
C LEU A 19 39.98 4.41 -25.24
N VAL A 20 38.64 4.39 -25.29
CA VAL A 20 37.78 4.50 -24.08
C VAL A 20 37.76 3.21 -23.28
N THR A 21 37.94 2.05 -23.93
CA THR A 21 37.92 0.76 -23.23
C THR A 21 39.23 0.44 -22.47
N LEU A 22 40.35 1.08 -22.78
CA LEU A 22 41.59 0.85 -22.06
C LEU A 22 41.82 1.81 -20.87
N ALA A 23 41.09 2.92 -20.81
CA ALA A 23 41.15 3.86 -19.67
C ALA A 23 40.06 3.66 -18.63
N GLY A 24 39.10 2.74 -18.86
CA GLY A 24 37.85 2.60 -18.08
C GLY A 24 37.81 1.43 -17.14
N CYS A 25 38.91 0.71 -16.85
CA CYS A 25 38.96 -0.26 -15.74
C CYS A 25 39.39 0.39 -14.41
N ALA A 26 39.00 1.64 -14.18
CA ALA A 26 38.87 2.14 -12.81
C ALA A 26 37.55 1.64 -12.29
N THR A 27 37.61 0.79 -11.26
CA THR A 27 36.50 0.31 -10.43
C THR A 27 35.37 1.31 -10.43
N ILE A 28 34.26 0.96 -11.11
CA ILE A 28 32.98 1.61 -10.87
C ILE A 28 32.64 1.25 -9.41
N GLN A 29 33.12 2.09 -8.49
CA GLN A 29 32.52 2.14 -7.17
C GLN A 29 31.05 2.46 -7.45
N LYS A 30 30.18 1.48 -7.15
CA LYS A 30 28.74 1.73 -7.02
C LYS A 30 28.60 2.81 -5.96
N THR A 31 28.59 4.06 -6.37
CA THR A 31 28.01 5.11 -5.53
C THR A 31 26.59 4.67 -5.31
N PRO A 32 26.14 4.43 -4.07
CA PRO A 32 24.73 4.19 -3.81
C PRO A 32 24.03 5.45 -4.34
N VAL A 33 23.25 5.28 -5.39
CA VAL A 33 22.28 6.29 -5.81
C VAL A 33 21.47 6.55 -4.54
N GLY A 34 21.52 7.78 -4.03
CA GLY A 34 21.02 8.16 -2.71
C GLY A 34 19.54 7.88 -2.53
N GLY A 35 19.22 6.62 -2.29
CA GLY A 35 18.11 6.23 -1.50
C GLY A 35 18.58 6.46 -0.07
N GLY A 36 18.05 7.47 0.61
CA GLY A 36 18.29 7.63 2.02
C GLY A 36 18.04 6.26 2.67
N GLU A 37 19.07 5.71 3.31
CA GLU A 37 18.84 4.56 4.17
C GLU A 37 17.72 4.95 5.10
N PHE A 38 16.58 4.29 4.98
CA PHE A 38 15.56 4.33 6.00
C PHE A 38 16.24 3.85 7.28
N GLN A 39 16.65 4.81 8.12
CA GLN A 39 17.26 4.48 9.40
C GLN A 39 16.25 3.64 10.16
N LYS A 40 16.59 2.37 10.39
CA LYS A 40 15.80 1.51 11.27
C LYS A 40 15.80 2.17 12.66
N PRO A 41 14.65 2.58 13.20
CA PRO A 41 14.62 3.05 14.58
C PRO A 41 15.16 1.93 15.47
N ALA A 42 16.13 2.24 16.33
CA ALA A 42 16.85 1.27 17.15
C ALA A 42 15.93 0.49 18.13
N ASP A 43 14.73 0.98 18.41
CA ASP A 43 13.78 0.44 19.40
C ASP A 43 12.55 -0.26 18.79
N ARG A 44 12.52 -0.52 17.48
CA ARG A 44 11.39 -1.19 16.87
C ARG A 44 11.36 -2.65 17.29
N LYS A 45 10.30 -3.09 17.99
CA LYS A 45 10.04 -4.52 18.23
C LYS A 45 10.10 -5.23 16.88
N LYS A 46 10.92 -6.27 16.78
CA LYS A 46 11.05 -7.05 15.55
C LYS A 46 9.72 -7.77 15.29
N VAL A 47 8.91 -7.20 14.41
CA VAL A 47 7.64 -7.76 13.96
C VAL A 47 7.91 -8.60 12.74
N GLY A 48 7.37 -9.81 12.70
CA GLY A 48 7.49 -10.70 11.54
C GLY A 48 6.60 -10.24 10.40
N LYS A 49 5.32 -10.00 10.69
CA LYS A 49 4.32 -9.54 9.72
C LYS A 49 3.20 -8.76 10.37
N TRP A 50 3.09 -7.49 10.00
CA TRP A 50 1.96 -6.65 10.40
C TRP A 50 0.65 -7.10 9.74
N GLY A 51 -0.43 -7.10 10.53
CA GLY A 51 -1.78 -7.33 10.06
C GLY A 51 -2.82 -6.60 10.89
N MET A 52 -4.07 -6.67 10.44
CA MET A 52 -5.23 -6.09 11.10
C MET A 52 -6.28 -7.16 11.34
N PHE A 53 -6.90 -7.13 12.52
CA PHE A 53 -8.15 -7.78 12.84
C PHE A 53 -9.22 -6.68 12.93
N ILE A 54 -10.34 -6.87 12.27
CA ILE A 54 -11.40 -5.87 12.13
C ILE A 54 -12.72 -6.50 12.60
N ASP A 55 -13.24 -5.99 13.71
CA ASP A 55 -14.54 -6.33 14.25
C ASP A 55 -15.54 -5.22 13.92
N MET A 56 -16.34 -5.43 12.87
CA MET A 56 -17.27 -4.41 12.40
C MET A 56 -18.38 -4.06 13.41
N GLU A 57 -18.65 -4.93 14.39
CA GLU A 57 -19.59 -4.64 15.45
C GLU A 57 -19.10 -3.56 16.42
N LYS A 58 -17.77 -3.29 16.42
CA LYS A 58 -17.11 -2.31 17.26
C LYS A 58 -16.53 -1.12 16.47
N VAL A 59 -16.75 -1.08 15.16
CA VAL A 59 -16.35 0.07 14.32
C VAL A 59 -17.56 1.00 14.22
N ASP A 60 -17.52 2.13 14.93
CA ASP A 60 -18.66 3.03 15.05
C ASP A 60 -18.87 3.88 13.78
N ASP A 61 -17.83 4.60 13.33
CA ASP A 61 -17.94 5.54 12.21
C ASP A 61 -16.75 5.41 11.25
N ILE A 62 -16.98 4.75 10.11
CA ILE A 62 -15.95 4.56 9.08
C ILE A 62 -15.55 5.88 8.43
N ASP A 63 -16.51 6.80 8.25
CA ASP A 63 -16.26 8.07 7.58
C ASP A 63 -15.41 8.99 8.46
N GLU A 64 -15.61 8.94 9.78
CA GLU A 64 -14.77 9.70 10.72
C GLU A 64 -13.35 9.12 10.78
N ILE A 65 -13.19 7.80 10.82
CA ILE A 65 -11.88 7.14 10.73
C ILE A 65 -11.17 7.49 9.41
N ALA A 66 -11.92 7.53 8.30
CA ALA A 66 -11.39 7.92 7.00
C ALA A 66 -10.93 9.38 7.00
N LYS A 67 -11.71 10.31 7.57
CA LYS A 67 -11.34 11.74 7.68
C LYS A 67 -10.06 11.93 8.48
N ILE A 68 -9.94 11.28 9.64
CA ILE A 68 -8.75 11.34 10.50
C ILE A 68 -7.53 10.82 9.73
N CYS A 69 -7.66 9.67 9.06
CA CYS A 69 -6.61 9.10 8.23
C CYS A 69 -6.22 10.03 7.08
N HIS A 70 -7.20 10.55 6.35
CA HIS A 70 -6.97 11.40 5.19
C HIS A 70 -6.34 12.74 5.57
N LYS A 71 -6.77 13.36 6.67
CA LYS A 71 -6.19 14.60 7.19
C LYS A 71 -4.72 14.41 7.58
N GLU A 72 -4.40 13.36 8.35
CA GLU A 72 -3.02 13.07 8.77
C GLU A 72 -2.09 12.83 7.60
N HIS A 73 -2.56 12.09 6.59
CA HIS A 73 -1.73 11.66 5.47
C HIS A 73 -1.85 12.57 4.24
N ASN A 74 -2.41 13.75 4.36
CA ASN A 74 -2.59 14.69 3.24
C ASN A 74 -3.29 14.04 2.02
N VAL A 75 -4.30 13.19 2.24
CA VAL A 75 -5.07 12.57 1.16
C VAL A 75 -6.03 13.59 0.57
N PRO A 76 -5.98 13.87 -0.75
CA PRO A 76 -6.80 14.92 -1.35
C PRO A 76 -8.28 14.52 -1.43
N ASN A 77 -9.16 15.46 -1.17
CA ASN A 77 -10.60 15.29 -1.35
C ASN A 77 -11.05 15.81 -2.72
N VAL A 78 -10.88 15.02 -3.77
CA VAL A 78 -11.19 15.39 -5.15
C VAL A 78 -12.69 15.17 -5.41
N PRO A 79 -13.48 16.20 -5.77
CA PRO A 79 -14.94 16.08 -5.97
C PRO A 79 -15.34 15.13 -7.11
N ASN A 80 -14.49 15.00 -8.12
CA ASN A 80 -14.74 14.09 -9.24
C ASN A 80 -14.49 12.64 -8.80
N LYS A 81 -15.53 11.84 -8.68
CA LYS A 81 -15.46 10.42 -8.29
C LYS A 81 -14.54 9.56 -9.16
N ASN A 82 -14.33 9.91 -10.43
CA ASN A 82 -13.39 9.20 -11.30
C ASN A 82 -11.92 9.49 -10.96
N HIS A 83 -11.67 10.58 -10.22
CA HIS A 83 -10.35 11.00 -9.76
C HIS A 83 -10.19 10.86 -8.25
N GLU A 84 -11.15 10.24 -7.59
CA GLU A 84 -11.16 10.06 -6.14
C GLU A 84 -9.89 9.35 -5.67
N VAL A 85 -9.32 9.88 -4.59
CA VAL A 85 -8.19 9.28 -3.89
C VAL A 85 -8.67 8.82 -2.52
N LYS A 86 -8.52 7.53 -2.25
CA LYS A 86 -8.99 6.94 -1.00
C LYS A 86 -7.97 5.95 -0.43
N TRP A 87 -7.78 6.04 0.87
CA TRP A 87 -6.94 5.15 1.64
C TRP A 87 -7.78 4.24 2.53
N ILE A 88 -8.83 4.81 3.12
CA ILE A 88 -9.88 4.14 3.88
C ILE A 88 -11.22 4.62 3.32
N TRP A 89 -12.18 3.72 3.17
CA TRP A 89 -13.53 4.04 2.73
C TRP A 89 -14.54 2.98 3.18
N ALA A 90 -15.83 3.29 3.14
CA ALA A 90 -16.91 2.34 3.37
C ALA A 90 -17.32 1.64 2.08
N GLU A 91 -17.57 0.33 2.15
CA GLU A 91 -18.12 -0.47 1.05
C GLU A 91 -19.17 -1.44 1.58
N PRO A 92 -20.24 -1.73 0.80
CA PRO A 92 -21.17 -2.80 1.14
C PRO A 92 -20.47 -4.15 1.23
N PHE A 93 -20.94 -5.01 2.14
CA PHE A 93 -20.39 -6.36 2.31
C PHE A 93 -20.28 -7.12 0.99
N SER A 94 -21.33 -7.10 0.17
CA SER A 94 -21.39 -7.80 -1.13
C SER A 94 -20.36 -7.27 -2.14
N ALA A 95 -20.00 -5.99 -2.09
CA ALA A 95 -18.99 -5.41 -2.96
C ALA A 95 -17.57 -5.73 -2.47
N LEU A 96 -17.38 -5.84 -1.15
CA LEU A 96 -16.09 -6.10 -0.53
C LEU A 96 -15.70 -7.58 -0.59
N PHE A 97 -16.67 -8.49 -0.41
CA PHE A 97 -16.49 -9.96 -0.32
C PHE A 97 -17.22 -10.68 -1.45
N ARG A 98 -16.85 -10.36 -2.70
CA ARG A 98 -17.50 -10.91 -3.92
C ARG A 98 -17.34 -12.41 -4.08
N ASP A 99 -16.30 -12.99 -3.48
CA ASP A 99 -15.95 -14.41 -3.55
C ASP A 99 -16.65 -15.24 -2.46
N ILE A 100 -17.33 -14.61 -1.51
CA ILE A 100 -18.10 -15.30 -0.49
C ILE A 100 -19.48 -15.62 -1.03
N SER A 101 -19.80 -16.92 -1.13
CA SER A 101 -21.10 -17.41 -1.61
C SER A 101 -22.12 -17.71 -0.51
N HIS A 102 -21.73 -17.60 0.77
CA HIS A 102 -22.58 -17.93 1.92
C HIS A 102 -23.75 -16.95 2.04
N GLU A 103 -24.98 -17.43 1.77
CA GLU A 103 -26.17 -16.57 1.68
C GLU A 103 -26.53 -15.91 3.02
N ASN A 104 -26.46 -16.65 4.13
CA ASN A 104 -26.76 -16.13 5.47
C ASN A 104 -25.84 -14.96 5.87
N LEU A 105 -24.55 -15.01 5.49
CA LEU A 105 -23.65 -13.88 5.71
C LEU A 105 -24.02 -12.68 4.84
N LYS A 106 -24.39 -12.90 3.60
CA LYS A 106 -24.83 -11.83 2.70
C LYS A 106 -26.10 -11.15 3.19
N GLU A 107 -27.06 -11.94 3.67
CA GLU A 107 -28.32 -11.44 4.21
C GLU A 107 -28.09 -10.67 5.51
N LYS A 108 -27.34 -11.26 6.45
CA LYS A 108 -27.01 -10.61 7.74
C LYS A 108 -26.33 -9.25 7.56
N TYR A 109 -25.38 -9.17 6.65
CA TYR A 109 -24.58 -7.97 6.44
C TYR A 109 -25.01 -7.12 5.23
N ALA A 110 -26.20 -7.37 4.65
CA ALA A 110 -26.67 -6.72 3.42
C ALA A 110 -26.62 -5.19 3.50
N ASN A 111 -27.01 -4.64 4.66
CA ASN A 111 -27.09 -3.20 4.90
C ASN A 111 -25.93 -2.64 5.75
N THR A 112 -24.95 -3.48 6.09
CA THR A 112 -23.83 -3.08 6.94
C THR A 112 -22.67 -2.63 6.07
N PRO A 113 -22.22 -1.37 6.14
CA PRO A 113 -21.00 -0.96 5.50
C PRO A 113 -19.80 -1.57 6.22
N PHE A 114 -18.82 -2.00 5.43
CA PHE A 114 -17.55 -2.51 5.93
C PHE A 114 -16.42 -1.55 5.58
N ILE A 115 -15.49 -1.38 6.51
CA ILE A 115 -14.29 -0.60 6.27
C ILE A 115 -13.40 -1.29 5.23
N ALA A 116 -13.02 -0.57 4.20
CA ALA A 116 -12.15 -1.02 3.14
C ALA A 116 -10.84 -0.23 3.16
N LEU A 117 -9.72 -0.93 3.01
CA LEU A 117 -8.37 -0.36 2.96
C LEU A 117 -7.40 -1.30 2.23
N CYS A 118 -6.12 -0.95 2.18
CA CYS A 118 -5.09 -1.84 1.63
C CYS A 118 -4.85 -3.04 2.55
N ASN A 119 -4.90 -4.25 2.00
CA ASN A 119 -4.71 -5.50 2.77
C ASN A 119 -3.24 -5.80 3.13
N HIS A 120 -2.27 -5.00 2.69
CA HIS A 120 -0.84 -5.25 2.92
C HIS A 120 -0.43 -6.72 2.77
N CYS A 121 -0.85 -7.33 1.65
CA CYS A 121 -0.75 -8.76 1.37
C CYS A 121 0.65 -9.34 1.63
N ARG A 122 0.73 -10.62 2.03
CA ARG A 122 2.03 -11.34 2.13
C ARG A 122 2.67 -11.53 0.77
N LYS A 123 1.84 -11.77 -0.27
CA LYS A 123 2.28 -11.93 -1.66
C LYS A 123 1.73 -10.77 -2.52
N PRO A 124 2.26 -9.55 -2.36
CA PRO A 124 1.68 -8.37 -3.00
C PRO A 124 1.95 -8.36 -4.51
N VAL A 125 0.93 -8.64 -5.30
CA VAL A 125 1.02 -8.61 -6.77
C VAL A 125 1.40 -7.22 -7.28
N CYS A 126 0.96 -6.16 -6.58
CA CYS A 126 1.30 -4.78 -6.91
C CYS A 126 2.80 -4.45 -6.82
N VAL A 127 3.55 -5.15 -5.97
CA VAL A 127 5.02 -5.07 -5.92
C VAL A 127 5.63 -5.74 -7.15
N LYS A 128 5.13 -6.92 -7.50
CA LYS A 128 5.67 -7.72 -8.62
C LYS A 128 5.55 -7.02 -9.97
N VAL A 129 4.48 -6.25 -10.18
CA VAL A 129 4.21 -5.58 -11.46
C VAL A 129 4.78 -4.17 -11.57
N CYS A 130 5.46 -3.66 -10.54
CA CYS A 130 6.01 -2.32 -10.56
C CYS A 130 7.36 -2.28 -11.31
N PRO A 131 7.44 -1.66 -12.51
CA PRO A 131 8.65 -1.70 -13.32
C PRO A 131 9.80 -0.89 -12.71
N THR A 132 9.49 0.13 -11.89
CA THR A 132 10.48 1.01 -11.25
C THR A 132 10.76 0.62 -9.80
N GLN A 133 10.13 -0.44 -9.29
CA GLN A 133 10.18 -0.83 -7.88
C GLN A 133 9.73 0.29 -6.92
N ALA A 134 8.94 1.25 -7.41
CA ALA A 134 8.33 2.28 -6.60
C ALA A 134 7.38 1.71 -5.54
N THR A 135 6.71 0.58 -5.86
CA THR A 135 5.98 -0.22 -4.87
C THR A 135 6.90 -1.32 -4.37
N PHE A 136 7.11 -1.39 -3.08
CA PHE A 136 7.98 -2.36 -2.44
C PHE A 136 7.39 -2.86 -1.12
N GLN A 137 7.95 -3.92 -0.55
CA GLN A 137 7.54 -4.46 0.74
C GLN A 137 8.70 -4.36 1.72
N THR A 138 8.40 -3.92 2.94
CA THR A 138 9.35 -3.86 4.06
C THR A 138 9.62 -5.25 4.64
N GLU A 139 10.65 -5.39 5.47
CA GLU A 139 10.98 -6.67 6.13
C GLU A 139 9.85 -7.19 7.02
N ASP A 140 9.08 -6.29 7.65
CA ASP A 140 7.91 -6.59 8.48
C ASP A 140 6.60 -6.65 7.67
N GLY A 141 6.74 -6.76 6.36
CA GLY A 141 5.68 -7.09 5.43
C GLY A 141 4.74 -5.96 5.06
N ILE A 142 5.00 -4.71 5.43
CA ILE A 142 4.20 -3.57 5.00
C ILE A 142 4.51 -3.27 3.53
N THR A 143 3.48 -3.13 2.71
CA THR A 143 3.65 -2.69 1.32
C THR A 143 3.62 -1.17 1.26
N LEU A 144 4.68 -0.55 0.79
CA LEU A 144 4.84 0.89 0.67
C LEU A 144 4.89 1.37 -0.79
N GLN A 145 4.82 2.67 -0.97
CA GLN A 145 4.92 3.34 -2.27
C GLN A 145 5.91 4.51 -2.18
N ASP A 146 6.97 4.44 -2.98
CA ASP A 146 7.89 5.57 -3.18
C ASP A 146 7.37 6.44 -4.32
N MET A 147 6.95 7.66 -3.98
CA MET A 147 6.35 8.60 -4.92
C MET A 147 7.37 9.15 -5.92
N HIS A 148 8.65 9.23 -5.54
CA HIS A 148 9.72 9.75 -6.41
C HIS A 148 10.12 8.75 -7.51
N ARG A 149 9.98 7.45 -7.25
CA ARG A 149 10.22 6.39 -8.24
C ARG A 149 9.00 6.09 -9.10
N CYS A 150 7.82 6.55 -8.68
CA CYS A 150 6.57 6.26 -9.38
C CYS A 150 6.50 7.02 -10.70
N ILE A 151 6.39 6.30 -11.82
CA ILE A 151 6.22 6.87 -13.17
C ILE A 151 4.76 6.94 -13.61
N GLY A 152 3.81 6.63 -12.74
CA GLY A 152 2.39 6.72 -13.03
C GLY A 152 1.84 5.70 -14.05
N CYS A 153 2.53 4.60 -14.30
CA CYS A 153 2.10 3.59 -15.29
C CYS A 153 0.82 2.84 -14.90
N ARG A 154 0.39 2.92 -13.64
CA ARG A 154 -0.84 2.33 -13.07
C ARG A 154 -0.93 0.81 -13.12
N ASN A 155 0.11 0.08 -13.50
CA ASN A 155 0.13 -1.39 -13.51
C ASN A 155 -0.26 -1.96 -12.13
N CYS A 156 0.20 -1.34 -11.05
CA CYS A 156 -0.13 -1.76 -9.69
C CYS A 156 -1.62 -1.55 -9.32
N MET A 157 -2.31 -0.59 -9.96
CA MET A 157 -3.76 -0.41 -9.82
C MET A 157 -4.51 -1.51 -10.55
N ALA A 158 -4.14 -1.77 -11.81
CA ALA A 158 -4.75 -2.82 -12.62
C ALA A 158 -4.57 -4.21 -12.01
N ALA A 159 -3.42 -4.45 -11.37
CA ALA A 159 -3.11 -5.73 -10.74
C ALA A 159 -3.73 -5.91 -9.34
N CYS A 160 -4.15 -4.84 -8.66
CA CYS A 160 -4.72 -4.93 -7.32
C CYS A 160 -6.18 -5.39 -7.38
N PRO A 161 -6.52 -6.61 -6.91
CA PRO A 161 -7.91 -7.10 -7.01
C PRO A 161 -8.86 -6.41 -6.01
N TYR A 162 -8.32 -5.59 -5.12
CA TYR A 162 -9.04 -4.94 -4.03
C TYR A 162 -9.40 -3.48 -4.30
N GLY A 163 -8.93 -2.90 -5.41
CA GLY A 163 -9.12 -1.47 -5.70
C GLY A 163 -8.45 -0.53 -4.70
N SER A 164 -7.48 -1.03 -3.90
CA SER A 164 -6.87 -0.27 -2.80
C SER A 164 -5.72 0.63 -3.26
N ARG A 165 -5.78 1.15 -4.49
CA ARG A 165 -4.79 2.07 -5.03
C ARG A 165 -5.48 3.15 -5.83
N SER A 166 -5.14 4.39 -5.56
CA SER A 166 -5.67 5.56 -6.23
C SER A 166 -4.58 6.29 -7.01
N PHE A 167 -4.96 7.01 -8.05
CA PHE A 167 -4.03 7.74 -8.91
C PHE A 167 -4.35 9.24 -8.87
N ASN A 168 -3.33 10.06 -8.72
CA ASN A 168 -3.46 11.50 -8.72
C ASN A 168 -3.56 12.04 -10.16
N PHE A 169 -4.78 12.12 -10.68
CA PHE A 169 -5.08 12.68 -12.01
C PHE A 169 -4.94 14.20 -12.06
N VAL A 170 -5.10 14.85 -10.93
CA VAL A 170 -5.01 16.30 -10.72
C VAL A 170 -3.90 16.63 -9.74
N GLU A 171 -3.57 17.91 -9.55
CA GLU A 171 -2.62 18.32 -8.50
C GLU A 171 -3.27 18.10 -7.11
N PRO A 172 -2.74 17.20 -6.26
CA PRO A 172 -3.39 16.84 -5.00
C PRO A 172 -3.49 18.01 -4.01
N ARG A 173 -2.50 18.91 -4.01
CA ARG A 173 -2.43 20.03 -3.05
C ARG A 173 -3.62 20.99 -3.17
N ASP A 174 -4.19 21.10 -4.36
CA ASP A 174 -5.36 21.96 -4.62
C ASP A 174 -6.65 21.43 -3.96
N TYR A 175 -6.61 20.18 -3.47
CA TYR A 175 -7.76 19.48 -2.88
C TYR A 175 -7.51 19.03 -1.44
N ILE A 176 -6.50 19.59 -0.77
CA ILE A 176 -6.21 19.39 0.65
C ILE A 176 -6.54 20.69 1.36
N GLU A 177 -7.55 20.65 2.25
CA GLU A 177 -8.00 21.85 2.98
C GLU A 177 -6.93 22.39 3.91
N GLU A 178 -6.28 21.50 4.65
CA GLU A 178 -5.21 21.84 5.61
C GLU A 178 -4.05 20.85 5.45
N ILE A 179 -2.93 21.33 4.96
CA ILE A 179 -1.74 20.49 4.75
C ILE A 179 -1.09 20.21 6.10
N ASN A 180 -0.96 18.93 6.45
CA ASN A 180 -0.14 18.48 7.57
C ASN A 180 1.35 18.56 7.17
N PRO A 181 2.14 19.46 7.78
CA PRO A 181 3.55 19.61 7.43
C PRO A 181 4.43 18.42 7.88
N ALA A 182 3.93 17.58 8.77
CA ALA A 182 4.62 16.40 9.28
C ALA A 182 4.56 15.21 8.32
N TYR A 183 3.67 15.26 7.30
CA TYR A 183 3.52 14.20 6.31
C TYR A 183 3.67 14.74 4.88
N PRO A 184 4.41 14.07 3.98
CA PRO A 184 4.64 14.58 2.63
C PRO A 184 3.36 14.61 1.78
N THR A 185 3.19 15.69 1.01
CA THR A 185 2.15 15.73 -0.04
C THR A 185 2.63 14.96 -1.26
N ARG A 186 1.68 14.43 -2.04
CA ARG A 186 1.97 13.80 -3.34
C ARG A 186 1.99 14.83 -4.46
N MET A 187 2.38 14.39 -5.63
CA MET A 187 2.33 15.16 -6.86
C MET A 187 1.34 14.51 -7.83
N LYS A 188 0.87 15.29 -8.81
CA LYS A 188 0.11 14.75 -9.94
C LYS A 188 0.91 13.65 -10.65
N GLY A 189 0.23 12.58 -11.08
CA GLY A 189 0.83 11.52 -11.89
C GLY A 189 1.41 10.35 -11.09
N VAL A 190 1.23 10.30 -9.77
CA VAL A 190 1.67 9.17 -8.95
C VAL A 190 0.50 8.39 -8.38
N VAL A 191 0.75 7.11 -8.06
CA VAL A 191 -0.21 6.24 -7.37
C VAL A 191 0.01 6.33 -5.88
N GLU A 192 -1.06 6.33 -5.11
CA GLU A 192 -1.01 6.28 -3.65
C GLU A 192 -1.97 5.25 -3.06
N LYS A 193 -1.83 4.95 -1.78
CA LYS A 193 -2.63 4.00 -1.01
C LYS A 193 -2.31 4.11 0.48
N CYS A 194 -3.12 3.49 1.33
CA CYS A 194 -2.80 3.30 2.75
C CYS A 194 -1.38 2.73 2.92
N ASP A 195 -0.55 3.37 3.72
CA ASP A 195 0.83 2.98 4.04
C ASP A 195 0.98 2.25 5.38
N PHE A 196 -0.15 1.88 6.00
CA PHE A 196 -0.20 1.27 7.34
C PHE A 196 0.31 2.21 8.45
N CYS A 197 0.25 3.51 8.25
CA CYS A 197 0.87 4.52 9.12
C CYS A 197 2.33 4.18 9.47
N TYR A 198 3.12 3.82 8.48
CA TYR A 198 4.50 3.35 8.66
C TYR A 198 5.38 4.31 9.46
N ASP A 199 5.22 5.61 9.24
CA ASP A 199 5.91 6.67 9.95
C ASP A 199 5.56 6.69 11.46
N ARG A 200 4.29 6.37 11.82
CA ARG A 200 3.83 6.24 13.20
C ARG A 200 4.35 4.96 13.84
N LEU A 201 4.22 3.82 13.14
CA LEU A 201 4.77 2.56 13.60
C LEU A 201 6.28 2.62 13.83
N SER A 202 7.01 3.36 13.00
CA SER A 202 8.45 3.56 13.18
C SER A 202 8.79 4.33 14.46
N LYS A 203 7.85 5.11 14.99
CA LYS A 203 7.95 5.84 16.25
C LYS A 203 7.30 5.11 17.44
N GLY A 204 6.94 3.83 17.26
CA GLY A 204 6.28 3.00 18.28
C GLY A 204 4.81 3.36 18.54
N LYS A 205 4.17 4.15 17.66
CA LYS A 205 2.75 4.50 17.75
C LYS A 205 1.92 3.56 16.86
N MET A 206 0.69 3.32 17.24
CA MET A 206 -0.24 2.51 16.45
C MET A 206 -0.78 3.30 15.23
N PRO A 207 -1.29 2.61 14.19
CA PRO A 207 -2.03 3.25 13.12
C PRO A 207 -3.24 4.02 13.65
N LEU A 208 -3.55 5.17 13.03
CA LEU A 208 -4.64 6.05 13.48
C LEU A 208 -6.00 5.34 13.49
N CYS A 209 -6.27 4.51 12.48
CA CYS A 209 -7.51 3.74 12.43
C CYS A 209 -7.68 2.81 13.65
N ALA A 210 -6.59 2.26 14.18
CA ALA A 210 -6.62 1.44 15.39
C ALA A 210 -6.66 2.28 16.68
N GLU A 211 -6.10 3.49 16.69
CA GLU A 211 -6.19 4.39 17.86
C GLU A 211 -7.60 5.00 18.01
N HIS A 212 -8.33 5.16 16.90
CA HIS A 212 -9.65 5.78 16.87
C HIS A 212 -10.81 4.79 16.68
N SER A 213 -10.57 3.49 16.88
CA SER A 213 -11.61 2.47 16.80
C SER A 213 -11.24 1.25 17.64
N GLU A 214 -12.11 0.88 18.56
CA GLU A 214 -11.97 -0.36 19.33
C GLU A 214 -12.14 -1.62 18.46
N GLY A 215 -12.75 -1.47 17.28
CA GLY A 215 -12.95 -2.55 16.33
C GLY A 215 -11.74 -2.88 15.46
N ILE A 216 -10.64 -2.11 15.52
CA ILE A 216 -9.46 -2.34 14.66
C ILE A 216 -8.23 -2.63 15.53
N ILE A 217 -7.82 -3.89 15.56
CA ILE A 217 -6.64 -4.35 16.30
C ILE A 217 -5.51 -4.63 15.31
N VAL A 218 -4.32 -4.09 15.60
CA VAL A 218 -3.13 -4.21 14.78
C VAL A 218 -2.04 -4.94 15.54
N GLY A 219 -1.37 -5.89 14.88
CA GLY A 219 -0.32 -6.66 15.55
C GLY A 219 0.49 -7.56 14.61
N ASP A 220 1.34 -8.37 15.22
CA ASP A 220 2.21 -9.31 14.54
C ASP A 220 1.49 -10.64 14.27
N LEU A 221 1.23 -10.94 13.01
CA LEU A 221 0.61 -12.19 12.57
C LEU A 221 1.53 -13.41 12.69
N ASP A 222 2.84 -13.21 12.74
CA ASP A 222 3.81 -14.31 12.85
C ASP A 222 4.14 -14.67 14.30
N ASN A 223 3.70 -13.83 15.26
CA ASN A 223 3.81 -14.14 16.68
C ASN A 223 2.51 -14.81 17.16
N ALA A 224 2.57 -16.12 17.40
CA ALA A 224 1.42 -16.91 17.87
C ALA A 224 0.83 -16.44 19.21
N ASN A 225 1.60 -15.70 20.02
CA ASN A 225 1.18 -15.15 21.31
C ASN A 225 0.72 -13.69 21.22
N SER A 226 0.65 -13.10 20.03
CA SER A 226 0.13 -11.76 19.84
C SER A 226 -1.39 -11.74 20.05
N GLU A 227 -1.92 -10.59 20.47
CA GLU A 227 -3.36 -10.37 20.61
C GLU A 227 -4.09 -10.66 19.31
N ILE A 228 -3.59 -10.14 18.18
CA ILE A 228 -4.22 -10.37 16.86
C ILE A 228 -4.26 -11.86 16.49
N ALA A 229 -3.19 -12.63 16.75
CA ALA A 229 -3.17 -14.06 16.46
C ALA A 229 -4.17 -14.84 17.34
N THR A 230 -4.36 -14.41 18.58
CA THR A 230 -5.37 -14.97 19.49
C THR A 230 -6.78 -14.66 18.99
N LEU A 231 -7.07 -13.41 18.66
CA LEU A 231 -8.38 -13.01 18.14
C LEU A 231 -8.74 -13.74 16.85
N ILE A 232 -7.79 -13.94 15.92
CA ILE A 232 -8.04 -14.71 14.68
C ILE A 232 -8.34 -16.17 14.98
N ARG A 233 -7.72 -16.80 15.99
CA ARG A 233 -7.99 -18.19 16.37
C ARG A 233 -9.34 -18.37 17.07
N GLU A 234 -9.75 -17.41 17.86
CA GLU A 234 -10.93 -17.48 18.71
C GLU A 234 -12.21 -17.02 17.98
N ASN A 235 -12.08 -16.37 16.84
CA ASN A 235 -13.22 -15.82 16.11
C ASN A 235 -13.29 -16.38 14.69
N MET A 236 -14.50 -16.48 14.15
CA MET A 236 -14.69 -16.71 12.72
C MET A 236 -14.27 -15.46 11.96
N THR A 237 -13.29 -15.62 11.08
CA THR A 237 -12.76 -14.50 10.28
C THR A 237 -12.78 -14.80 8.81
N ILE A 238 -12.99 -13.78 8.00
CA ILE A 238 -12.89 -13.79 6.55
C ILE A 238 -11.86 -12.78 6.06
N VAL A 239 -11.32 -13.01 4.89
CA VAL A 239 -10.42 -12.07 4.20
C VAL A 239 -10.97 -11.75 2.82
N ARG A 240 -10.64 -10.59 2.29
CA ARG A 240 -11.05 -10.19 0.94
C ARG A 240 -10.32 -11.03 -0.10
N GLY A 241 -11.06 -11.69 -1.00
CA GLY A 241 -10.49 -12.39 -2.14
C GLY A 241 -9.47 -13.47 -1.76
N ALA A 242 -9.83 -14.38 -0.84
CA ALA A 242 -8.95 -15.46 -0.39
C ALA A 242 -8.38 -16.30 -1.56
N GLY A 243 -9.19 -16.50 -2.62
CA GLY A 243 -8.82 -17.27 -3.82
C GLY A 243 -7.82 -16.58 -4.75
N TYR A 244 -7.49 -15.31 -4.55
CA TYR A 244 -6.59 -14.57 -5.46
C TYR A 244 -5.10 -14.85 -5.24
N GLY A 245 -4.73 -15.64 -4.23
CA GLY A 245 -3.36 -16.04 -3.95
C GLY A 245 -2.44 -14.92 -3.45
N THR A 246 -2.99 -13.77 -3.06
CA THR A 246 -2.23 -12.61 -2.58
C THR A 246 -1.94 -12.65 -1.08
N GLU A 247 -2.63 -13.53 -0.33
CA GLU A 247 -2.55 -13.69 1.12
C GLU A 247 -2.77 -12.34 1.85
N PRO A 248 -4.04 -11.86 1.90
CA PRO A 248 -4.40 -10.62 2.60
C PRO A 248 -4.07 -10.69 4.09
N CYS A 249 -3.68 -9.56 4.68
CA CYS A 249 -3.35 -9.45 6.11
C CYS A 249 -4.36 -8.62 6.90
N CYS A 250 -5.55 -8.37 6.33
CA CYS A 250 -6.69 -7.80 7.03
C CYS A 250 -7.76 -8.88 7.19
N TYR A 251 -8.08 -9.22 8.44
CA TYR A 251 -9.02 -10.26 8.83
C TYR A 251 -10.27 -9.60 9.39
N TYR A 252 -11.42 -9.90 8.82
CA TYR A 252 -12.70 -9.35 9.26
C TYR A 252 -13.45 -10.41 10.06
N LYS A 253 -13.80 -10.08 11.31
CA LYS A 253 -14.66 -10.91 12.13
C LYS A 253 -16.06 -10.93 11.53
N VAL A 254 -16.62 -12.11 11.44
CA VAL A 254 -18.02 -12.35 11.10
C VAL A 254 -18.63 -13.30 12.11
N SER A 255 -19.92 -13.13 12.36
CA SER A 255 -20.71 -14.04 13.20
C SER A 255 -21.89 -14.55 12.41
N LEU A 256 -22.24 -15.82 12.57
CA LEU A 256 -23.52 -16.37 12.13
C LEU A 256 -24.60 -15.95 13.13
N ASN A 257 -25.87 -15.92 12.73
CA ASN A 257 -26.95 -15.67 13.65
C ASN A 257 -27.02 -16.79 14.70
N GLU A 258 -27.23 -16.42 15.97
CA GLU A 258 -27.46 -17.39 17.05
C GLU A 258 -28.79 -18.10 16.78
N GLY A 259 -28.75 -19.25 16.13
CA GLY A 259 -29.91 -20.05 15.80
C GLY A 259 -29.72 -21.06 14.67
N GLU A 260 -28.57 -21.02 13.99
CA GLU A 260 -28.25 -21.87 12.84
C GLU A 260 -26.93 -22.65 13.01
N ALA A 261 -26.62 -23.08 14.25
CA ALA A 261 -25.51 -23.99 14.54
C ALA A 261 -25.98 -25.42 14.73
#